data_605708250fd41666dc0bc32fc0addbb0
#
_entry.id   605708250fd41666dc0bc32fc0addbb0
#
_cell.length_a   1.000
_cell.length_b   1.000
_cell.length_c   1.000
_cell.angle_alpha   90.00
_cell.angle_beta   90.00
_cell.angle_gamma   90.00
#
_symmetry.space_group_name_H-M   'P 1'
#
loop_
_entity.id
_entity.type
_entity.pdbx_description
1 polymer ?
#
loop_
_entity_poly.entity_id
_entity_poly.type
_entity_poly.pdbx_seq_one_letter_code
_entity_poly.pdbx_strand_id
1 'polypeptide(L)'
;MCATMAVSPRALVQGNAAQVQSLPAPLGGWNARDSLANMEPTDAVTLINMFPTVSSLTMRGGYTKHATGLDGKAQTILIYNGGATSKMFAVTSTGKIYDVTAAGAVGAAVVSGLTNGIWEYVNITTAGGSYLMAVNGVDDALLYNGTTWSNPTITGVTDN
;
A
#
# COMPACT_ATOMS: atom_id res chain seq x y z
N MET A 1 -71.24 -25.15 -57.58
CA MET A 1 -70.67 -25.59 -56.32
C MET A 1 -69.35 -24.81 -56.12
N CYS A 2 -69.35 -23.83 -55.26
CA CYS A 2 -68.15 -23.01 -55.00
C CYS A 2 -67.58 -23.52 -53.68
N ALA A 3 -66.35 -24.08 -53.72
CA ALA A 3 -65.67 -24.57 -52.50
C ALA A 3 -64.92 -23.42 -51.90
N THR A 4 -65.34 -22.96 -50.70
CA THR A 4 -64.64 -21.98 -49.90
C THR A 4 -63.48 -22.66 -49.16
N MET A 5 -62.22 -22.31 -49.51
CA MET A 5 -61.06 -22.72 -48.74
C MET A 5 -60.98 -21.89 -47.52
N ALA A 6 -61.09 -22.51 -46.32
CA ALA A 6 -60.80 -21.89 -45.06
C ALA A 6 -59.28 -21.80 -44.85
N VAL A 7 -58.73 -20.57 -44.77
CA VAL A 7 -57.33 -20.32 -44.43
C VAL A 7 -57.24 -20.41 -42.92
N SER A 8 -56.50 -21.40 -42.46
CA SER A 8 -56.18 -21.59 -41.04
C SER A 8 -55.34 -20.41 -40.54
N PRO A 9 -55.69 -19.73 -39.42
CA PRO A 9 -54.86 -18.66 -38.90
C PRO A 9 -53.48 -19.21 -38.42
N ARG A 10 -52.44 -18.69 -39.00
CA ARG A 10 -51.06 -18.98 -38.57
C ARG A 10 -50.90 -18.55 -37.11
N ALA A 11 -50.65 -19.48 -36.22
CA ALA A 11 -50.29 -19.18 -34.85
C ALA A 11 -49.05 -18.27 -34.86
N LEU A 12 -49.21 -17.06 -34.35
CA LEU A 12 -48.07 -16.16 -34.06
C LEU A 12 -47.22 -16.83 -33.02
N VAL A 13 -46.01 -17.20 -33.41
CA VAL A 13 -44.99 -17.63 -32.47
C VAL A 13 -44.70 -16.40 -31.59
N GLN A 14 -45.17 -16.41 -30.35
CA GLN A 14 -44.75 -15.44 -29.36
C GLN A 14 -43.25 -15.64 -29.17
N GLY A 15 -42.46 -14.73 -29.73
CA GLY A 15 -41.04 -14.65 -29.42
C GLY A 15 -40.89 -14.50 -27.90
N ASN A 16 -40.10 -15.35 -27.27
CA ASN A 16 -39.69 -15.17 -25.87
C ASN A 16 -39.18 -13.76 -25.72
N ALA A 17 -39.94 -12.89 -25.05
CA ALA A 17 -39.44 -11.61 -24.64
C ALA A 17 -38.22 -11.84 -23.72
N ALA A 18 -37.07 -11.34 -24.13
CA ALA A 18 -35.88 -11.40 -23.28
C ALA A 18 -36.19 -10.77 -21.93
N GLN A 19 -36.14 -11.55 -20.86
CA GLN A 19 -36.24 -11.02 -19.51
C GLN A 19 -34.91 -10.38 -19.14
N VAL A 20 -34.93 -9.07 -18.97
CA VAL A 20 -33.75 -8.33 -18.42
C VAL A 20 -33.77 -8.53 -16.92
N GLN A 21 -32.80 -9.27 -16.41
CA GLN A 21 -32.57 -9.40 -14.97
C GLN A 21 -31.49 -8.42 -14.54
N SER A 22 -31.80 -7.52 -13.61
CA SER A 22 -30.85 -6.61 -12.99
C SER A 22 -30.17 -7.32 -11.83
N LEU A 23 -28.83 -7.39 -11.84
CA LEU A 23 -28.06 -7.83 -10.70
C LEU A 23 -27.74 -6.62 -9.81
N PRO A 24 -27.98 -6.67 -8.50
CA PRO A 24 -27.61 -5.61 -7.60
C PRO A 24 -26.09 -5.48 -7.48
N ALA A 25 -25.59 -4.29 -7.17
CA ALA A 25 -24.19 -4.11 -6.84
C ALA A 25 -23.83 -4.88 -5.56
N PRO A 26 -22.62 -5.46 -5.45
CA PRO A 26 -22.20 -6.25 -4.29
C PRO A 26 -21.87 -5.38 -3.08
N LEU A 27 -22.89 -4.76 -2.49
CA LEU A 27 -22.77 -3.88 -1.33
C LEU A 27 -22.52 -4.65 -0.03
N GLY A 28 -22.86 -5.94 0.03
CA GLY A 28 -22.57 -6.84 1.15
C GLY A 28 -21.09 -7.14 1.33
N GLY A 29 -20.30 -6.88 0.27
CA GLY A 29 -18.86 -7.08 0.30
C GLY A 29 -18.41 -8.47 -0.11
N TRP A 30 -17.17 -8.82 0.28
CA TRP A 30 -16.60 -10.12 -0.03
C TRP A 30 -17.06 -11.17 1.00
N ASN A 31 -17.74 -12.19 0.53
CA ASN A 31 -18.20 -13.31 1.34
C ASN A 31 -17.43 -14.57 0.96
N ALA A 32 -16.52 -14.99 1.83
CA ALA A 32 -15.72 -16.20 1.69
C ALA A 32 -16.23 -17.37 2.56
N ARG A 33 -17.30 -17.15 3.33
CA ARG A 33 -17.82 -18.12 4.29
C ARG A 33 -18.93 -18.98 3.73
N ASP A 34 -19.85 -18.37 3.00
CA ASP A 34 -21.07 -19.03 2.59
C ASP A 34 -20.90 -19.73 1.22
N SER A 35 -21.63 -20.80 0.98
CA SER A 35 -21.66 -21.44 -0.32
C SER A 35 -22.43 -20.57 -1.33
N LEU A 36 -22.11 -20.70 -2.60
CA LEU A 36 -22.79 -19.95 -3.67
C LEU A 36 -24.32 -20.09 -3.65
N ALA A 37 -24.83 -21.20 -3.15
CA ALA A 37 -26.27 -21.46 -3.06
C ALA A 37 -26.96 -20.67 -1.92
N ASN A 38 -26.19 -20.28 -0.91
CA ASN A 38 -26.68 -19.57 0.29
C ASN A 38 -26.20 -18.11 0.37
N MET A 39 -25.43 -17.68 -0.63
CA MET A 39 -24.89 -16.32 -0.66
C MET A 39 -25.99 -15.32 -1.03
N GLU A 40 -26.01 -14.19 -0.32
CA GLU A 40 -26.96 -13.12 -0.65
C GLU A 40 -26.62 -12.51 -2.02
N PRO A 41 -27.63 -12.07 -2.80
CA PRO A 41 -27.39 -11.46 -4.12
C PRO A 41 -26.53 -10.19 -4.09
N THR A 42 -26.37 -9.57 -2.93
CA THR A 42 -25.54 -8.38 -2.68
C THR A 42 -24.12 -8.71 -2.26
N ASP A 43 -23.77 -9.99 -2.11
CA ASP A 43 -22.44 -10.43 -1.76
C ASP A 43 -21.59 -10.69 -2.99
N ALA A 44 -20.27 -10.60 -2.84
CA ALA A 44 -19.30 -10.91 -3.89
C ALA A 44 -18.46 -12.14 -3.52
N VAL A 45 -18.34 -13.07 -4.44
CA VAL A 45 -17.41 -14.21 -4.35
C VAL A 45 -15.95 -13.73 -4.44
N THR A 46 -15.74 -12.70 -5.27
CA THR A 46 -14.43 -12.07 -5.47
C THR A 46 -14.61 -10.57 -5.55
N LEU A 47 -13.85 -9.84 -4.74
CA LEU A 47 -13.86 -8.39 -4.71
C LEU A 47 -12.41 -7.90 -4.75
N ILE A 48 -11.96 -7.44 -5.91
CA ILE A 48 -10.58 -7.02 -6.14
C ILE A 48 -10.55 -5.52 -6.43
N ASN A 49 -9.76 -4.77 -5.67
CA ASN A 49 -9.58 -3.31 -5.80
C ASN A 49 -10.89 -2.50 -5.70
N MET A 50 -11.88 -3.04 -5.00
CA MET A 50 -13.16 -2.38 -4.77
C MET A 50 -13.52 -2.43 -3.30
N PHE A 51 -14.17 -1.37 -2.82
CA PHE A 51 -14.67 -1.26 -1.44
C PHE A 51 -16.17 -1.00 -1.48
N PRO A 52 -16.99 -1.86 -0.84
CA PRO A 52 -18.40 -1.59 -0.67
C PRO A 52 -18.59 -0.45 0.33
N THR A 53 -19.51 0.44 0.02
CA THR A 53 -20.03 1.48 0.89
C THR A 53 -21.51 1.21 1.16
N VAL A 54 -22.14 1.99 2.01
CA VAL A 54 -23.57 1.79 2.34
C VAL A 54 -24.47 1.85 1.10
N SER A 55 -24.09 2.57 0.05
CA SER A 55 -24.94 2.81 -1.11
C SER A 55 -24.25 2.57 -2.46
N SER A 56 -22.97 2.26 -2.47
CA SER A 56 -22.19 2.14 -3.73
C SER A 56 -20.99 1.22 -3.58
N LEU A 57 -20.46 0.80 -4.71
CA LEU A 57 -19.18 0.11 -4.81
C LEU A 57 -18.15 1.08 -5.37
N THR A 58 -17.09 1.36 -4.59
CA THR A 58 -16.06 2.32 -4.95
C THR A 58 -14.77 1.60 -5.33
N MET A 59 -14.13 2.00 -6.41
CA MET A 59 -12.80 1.49 -6.74
C MET A 59 -11.77 2.05 -5.75
N ARG A 60 -10.81 1.21 -5.40
CA ARG A 60 -9.64 1.63 -4.63
C ARG A 60 -8.93 2.77 -5.35
N GLY A 61 -8.63 3.84 -4.61
CA GLY A 61 -7.82 4.94 -5.12
C GLY A 61 -6.44 4.46 -5.57
N GLY A 62 -5.88 5.11 -6.59
CA GLY A 62 -4.50 4.91 -7.01
C GLY A 62 -3.50 5.33 -5.93
N TYR A 63 -2.22 5.02 -6.14
CA TYR A 63 -1.12 5.51 -5.31
C TYR A 63 -0.12 6.28 -6.16
N THR A 64 0.49 7.26 -5.58
CA THR A 64 1.66 7.96 -6.13
C THR A 64 2.89 7.59 -5.32
N LYS A 65 4.03 7.42 -6.00
CA LYS A 65 5.29 7.20 -5.30
C LYS A 65 5.66 8.47 -4.54
N HIS A 66 5.94 8.33 -3.24
CA HIS A 66 6.42 9.45 -2.42
C HIS A 66 7.82 9.89 -2.84
N ALA A 67 8.73 8.94 -3.05
CA ALA A 67 10.11 9.20 -3.46
C ALA A 67 10.47 8.43 -4.73
N THR A 68 11.28 9.03 -5.60
CA THR A 68 11.80 8.45 -6.83
C THR A 68 13.31 8.66 -6.90
N GLY A 69 14.01 7.82 -7.68
CA GLY A 69 15.46 7.93 -7.84
C GLY A 69 16.29 7.22 -6.76
N LEU A 70 15.67 6.38 -5.93
CA LEU A 70 16.41 5.46 -5.05
C LEU A 70 17.15 4.43 -5.91
N ASP A 71 18.37 4.09 -5.54
CA ASP A 71 19.23 3.13 -6.26
C ASP A 71 18.91 1.67 -5.94
N GLY A 72 18.00 1.42 -5.02
CA GLY A 72 17.58 0.10 -4.62
C GLY A 72 16.20 0.10 -3.95
N LYS A 73 15.77 -1.09 -3.53
CA LYS A 73 14.53 -1.25 -2.79
C LYS A 73 14.68 -0.64 -1.39
N ALA A 74 13.79 0.25 -0.98
CA ALA A 74 13.71 0.70 0.40
C ALA A 74 13.35 -0.49 1.31
N GLN A 75 14.19 -0.79 2.28
CA GLN A 75 14.00 -1.87 3.25
C GLN A 75 13.57 -1.35 4.61
N THR A 76 14.09 -0.19 5.01
CA THR A 76 13.73 0.45 6.28
C THR A 76 13.44 1.93 6.06
N ILE A 77 12.49 2.46 6.81
CA ILE A 77 12.19 3.89 6.91
C ILE A 77 12.56 4.33 8.32
N LEU A 78 13.44 5.31 8.41
CA LEU A 78 13.86 5.91 9.67
C LEU A 78 13.18 7.27 9.80
N ILE A 79 12.56 7.54 10.94
CA ILE A 79 11.88 8.80 11.21
C ILE A 79 12.59 9.51 12.36
N TYR A 80 13.22 10.64 12.06
CA TYR A 80 13.76 11.54 13.06
C TYR A 80 12.67 12.50 13.53
N ASN A 81 12.48 12.56 14.84
CA ASN A 81 11.57 13.50 15.47
C ASN A 81 12.35 14.44 16.39
N GLY A 82 12.73 15.58 15.87
CA GLY A 82 13.49 16.61 16.59
C GLY A 82 12.65 17.68 17.30
N GLY A 83 11.34 17.44 17.45
CA GLY A 83 10.41 18.41 18.01
C GLY A 83 9.95 19.43 16.97
N ALA A 84 10.73 20.46 16.73
CA ALA A 84 10.41 21.50 15.73
C ALA A 84 10.61 21.03 14.28
N THR A 85 11.48 20.06 14.04
CA THR A 85 11.79 19.51 12.73
C THR A 85 11.68 18.00 12.74
N SER A 86 11.04 17.43 11.72
CA SER A 86 11.01 16.00 11.50
C SER A 86 11.62 15.68 10.14
N LYS A 87 12.33 14.55 10.08
CA LYS A 87 12.96 14.05 8.85
C LYS A 87 12.59 12.60 8.64
N MET A 88 12.47 12.23 7.38
CA MET A 88 12.23 10.84 6.97
C MET A 88 13.38 10.39 6.08
N PHE A 89 13.96 9.24 6.41
CA PHE A 89 15.04 8.65 5.64
C PHE A 89 14.65 7.26 5.18
N ALA A 90 15.02 6.92 3.94
CA ALA A 90 14.88 5.59 3.40
C ALA A 90 16.24 4.89 3.32
N VAL A 91 16.35 3.71 3.92
CA VAL A 91 17.54 2.86 3.78
C VAL A 91 17.27 1.85 2.69
N THR A 92 18.17 1.79 1.71
CA THR A 92 18.03 0.92 0.53
C THR A 92 18.78 -0.39 0.69
N SER A 93 18.36 -1.40 -0.07
CA SER A 93 19.04 -2.71 -0.13
C SER A 93 20.48 -2.64 -0.64
N THR A 94 20.89 -1.52 -1.20
CA THR A 94 22.27 -1.25 -1.66
C THR A 94 23.15 -0.62 -0.58
N GLY A 95 22.64 -0.53 0.67
CA GLY A 95 23.41 0.00 1.79
C GLY A 95 23.59 1.53 1.74
N LYS A 96 22.55 2.24 1.35
CA LYS A 96 22.54 3.71 1.32
C LYS A 96 21.33 4.29 2.02
N ILE A 97 21.51 5.47 2.63
CA ILE A 97 20.44 6.23 3.26
C ILE A 97 20.16 7.47 2.42
N TYR A 98 18.91 7.73 2.13
CA TYR A 98 18.43 8.90 1.41
C TYR A 98 17.48 9.72 2.27
N ASP A 99 17.58 11.04 2.21
CA ASP A 99 16.55 11.94 2.77
C ASP A 99 15.34 11.91 1.82
N VAL A 100 14.23 11.40 2.34
CA VAL A 100 12.94 11.29 1.63
C VAL A 100 11.86 12.13 2.33
N THR A 101 12.27 13.14 3.08
CA THR A 101 11.34 14.03 3.79
C THR A 101 10.39 14.73 2.83
N ALA A 102 10.91 15.23 1.71
CA ALA A 102 10.09 15.81 0.65
C ALA A 102 9.68 14.76 -0.38
N ALA A 103 8.46 14.89 -0.91
CA ALA A 103 8.01 14.05 -2.01
C ALA A 103 8.74 14.42 -3.31
N GLY A 104 9.04 13.42 -4.14
CA GLY A 104 9.64 13.61 -5.46
C GLY A 104 10.97 12.89 -5.65
N ALA A 105 11.85 13.46 -6.49
CA ALA A 105 13.16 12.89 -6.74
C ALA A 105 14.09 13.10 -5.52
N VAL A 106 14.73 12.03 -5.06
CA VAL A 106 15.70 12.11 -3.98
C VAL A 106 17.02 12.73 -4.45
N GLY A 107 17.72 13.41 -3.54
CA GLY A 107 19.09 13.88 -3.77
C GLY A 107 20.13 12.77 -3.67
N ALA A 108 21.39 13.15 -3.50
CA ALA A 108 22.46 12.20 -3.21
C ALA A 108 22.20 11.46 -1.88
N ALA A 109 22.75 10.25 -1.77
CA ALA A 109 22.71 9.51 -0.51
C ALA A 109 23.42 10.31 0.61
N VAL A 110 22.77 10.40 1.75
CA VAL A 110 23.33 11.10 2.94
C VAL A 110 24.31 10.20 3.72
N VAL A 111 24.16 8.87 3.58
CA VAL A 111 25.11 7.85 4.06
C VAL A 111 25.22 6.78 2.98
N SER A 112 26.41 6.19 2.83
CA SER A 112 26.68 5.12 1.87
C SER A 112 27.71 4.15 2.43
N GLY A 113 27.80 2.95 1.79
CA GLY A 113 28.77 1.93 2.18
C GLY A 113 28.31 1.04 3.33
N LEU A 114 27.01 1.00 3.61
CA LEU A 114 26.43 0.12 4.61
C LEU A 114 26.27 -1.31 4.05
N THR A 115 26.30 -2.30 4.92
CA THR A 115 26.23 -3.72 4.54
C THR A 115 24.84 -4.14 4.06
N ASN A 116 23.79 -3.57 4.68
CA ASN A 116 22.40 -3.90 4.35
C ASN A 116 21.46 -2.70 4.60
N GLY A 117 20.18 -2.88 4.24
CA GLY A 117 19.15 -1.87 4.40
C GLY A 117 18.17 -2.15 5.55
N ILE A 118 18.44 -3.17 6.40
CA ILE A 118 17.56 -3.56 7.51
C ILE A 118 18.12 -2.98 8.79
N TRP A 119 17.44 -1.95 9.32
CA TRP A 119 17.91 -1.17 10.46
C TRP A 119 16.81 -1.02 11.51
N GLU A 120 17.21 -1.07 12.77
CA GLU A 120 16.39 -0.67 13.91
C GLU A 120 16.79 0.73 14.35
N TYR A 121 15.85 1.52 14.88
CA TYR A 121 16.16 2.87 15.31
C TYR A 121 15.35 3.32 16.53
N VAL A 122 15.88 4.31 17.23
CA VAL A 122 15.24 4.97 18.36
C VAL A 122 15.49 6.47 18.32
N ASN A 123 14.48 7.25 18.66
CA ASN A 123 14.66 8.70 18.89
C ASN A 123 14.99 8.93 20.36
N ILE A 124 16.05 9.68 20.63
CA ILE A 124 16.56 9.98 21.96
C ILE A 124 16.60 11.49 22.13
N THR A 125 16.03 12.00 23.21
CA THR A 125 16.14 13.43 23.56
C THR A 125 16.92 13.57 24.85
N THR A 126 17.95 14.38 24.80
CA THR A 126 18.84 14.70 25.93
C THR A 126 18.88 16.21 26.16
N ALA A 127 19.56 16.67 27.22
CA ALA A 127 19.81 18.09 27.41
C ALA A 127 20.59 18.74 26.25
N GLY A 128 21.34 17.94 25.47
CA GLY A 128 22.09 18.39 24.29
C GLY A 128 21.29 18.44 23.00
N GLY A 129 20.07 17.95 22.99
CA GLY A 129 19.19 17.94 21.79
C GLY A 129 18.49 16.60 21.54
N SER A 130 17.83 16.53 20.39
CA SER A 130 17.16 15.33 19.91
C SER A 130 18.03 14.62 18.88
N TYR A 131 18.07 13.32 18.98
CA TYR A 131 18.90 12.44 18.15
C TYR A 131 18.08 11.25 17.66
N LEU A 132 18.46 10.73 16.49
CA LEU A 132 18.01 9.42 16.03
C LEU A 132 19.22 8.50 16.02
N MET A 133 19.16 7.42 16.76
CA MET A 133 20.17 6.37 16.78
C MET A 133 19.65 5.17 16.00
N ALA A 134 20.46 4.65 15.09
CA ALA A 134 20.12 3.50 14.25
C ALA A 134 21.24 2.46 14.30
N VAL A 135 20.84 1.17 14.30
CA VAL A 135 21.74 0.02 14.34
C VAL A 135 21.22 -1.09 13.42
N ASN A 136 22.10 -1.92 12.89
CA ASN A 136 21.74 -3.10 12.09
C ASN A 136 22.44 -4.39 12.54
N GLY A 137 23.24 -4.34 13.60
CA GLY A 137 23.96 -5.47 14.14
C GLY A 137 25.18 -5.94 13.32
N VAL A 138 25.53 -5.24 12.24
CA VAL A 138 26.67 -5.58 11.35
C VAL A 138 27.58 -4.36 11.16
N ASP A 139 27.00 -3.21 10.87
CA ASP A 139 27.72 -1.94 10.70
C ASP A 139 27.78 -1.19 12.03
N ASP A 140 28.66 -0.20 12.11
CA ASP A 140 28.72 0.72 13.25
C ASP A 140 27.38 1.43 13.46
N ALA A 141 27.05 1.73 14.70
CA ALA A 141 25.86 2.51 15.03
C ALA A 141 25.91 3.87 14.34
N LEU A 142 24.78 4.33 13.84
CA LEU A 142 24.62 5.65 13.23
C LEU A 142 23.84 6.57 14.15
N LEU A 143 24.26 7.81 14.24
CA LEU A 143 23.60 8.87 15.00
C LEU A 143 23.31 10.05 14.10
N TYR A 144 22.05 10.48 14.05
CA TYR A 144 21.62 11.70 13.39
C TYR A 144 21.27 12.76 14.43
N ASN A 145 21.85 13.94 14.32
CA ASN A 145 21.69 15.03 15.30
C ASN A 145 20.70 16.13 14.86
N GLY A 146 19.89 15.86 13.85
CA GLY A 146 19.00 16.85 13.22
C GLY A 146 19.60 17.54 11.99
N THR A 147 20.91 17.41 11.77
CA THR A 147 21.62 18.02 10.64
C THR A 147 22.50 17.03 9.90
N THR A 148 23.31 16.26 10.61
CA THR A 148 24.31 15.35 10.03
C THR A 148 24.25 13.97 10.65
N TRP A 149 24.64 12.97 9.87
CA TRP A 149 24.89 11.61 10.32
C TRP A 149 26.34 11.47 10.80
N SER A 150 26.55 10.72 11.88
CA SER A 150 27.87 10.40 12.42
C SER A 150 27.87 9.01 13.04
N ASN A 151 29.05 8.41 13.20
CA ASN A 151 29.23 7.18 13.94
C ASN A 151 29.61 7.56 15.40
N PRO A 152 28.73 7.34 16.37
CA PRO A 152 29.03 7.68 17.76
C PRO A 152 30.07 6.71 18.31
N THR A 153 31.04 7.21 19.05
CA THR A 153 31.90 6.37 19.87
C THR A 153 31.15 5.98 21.15
N ILE A 154 30.80 4.71 21.25
CA ILE A 154 30.16 4.15 22.44
C ILE A 154 31.26 3.70 23.39
N THR A 155 31.47 4.48 24.47
CA THR A 155 32.44 4.10 25.52
C THR A 155 31.77 3.31 26.61
N GLY A 156 32.48 2.31 27.15
CA GLY A 156 31.98 1.49 28.24
C GLY A 156 31.27 0.20 27.85
N VAL A 157 31.16 -0.09 26.56
CA VAL A 157 30.76 -1.40 26.05
C VAL A 157 32.01 -2.16 25.65
N THR A 158 32.31 -3.23 26.34
CA THR A 158 33.35 -4.19 25.90
C THR A 158 32.64 -5.27 25.07
N ASP A 159 33.06 -5.41 23.84
CA ASP A 159 32.68 -6.59 23.03
C ASP A 159 33.18 -7.84 23.75
N ASN A 160 32.26 -8.75 24.08
CA ASN A 160 32.57 -10.08 24.60
C ASN A 160 32.65 -11.07 23.44
#